data_1446569b62a48853e72c92363e93f3e3
#
_entry.id   1446569b62a48853e72c92363e93f3e3
#
_cell.length_a   1.000
_cell.length_b   1.000
_cell.length_c   1.000
_cell.angle_alpha   90.00
_cell.angle_beta   90.00
_cell.angle_gamma   90.00
#
_symmetry.space_group_name_H-M   'P 1'
#
loop_
_entity.id
_entity.type
_entity.pdbx_description
1 polymer ?
#
loop_
_entity_poly.entity_id
_entity_poly.type
_entity_poly.pdbx_seq_one_letter_code
_entity_poly.pdbx_strand_id
1 'polypeptide(L)'
;SRVAYGLQLFALAVVCEVPYDLATSGKTFDLGSQNPVFGLFVAFVVLAAREWVGEHYQKAMKVAFSVLLVVVGLLWDLLLRVGLRQHMMSIGAVTLGFALIFKLMRQYENSMMFTAGLFGAVMMITPGVGVAFVHYDNGRLGYKHSWTKWVFYALYPIILIICAFCAKLA
;
A
#
# COMPACT_ATOMS: atom_id res chain seq x y z
N SER A 1 4.26 0.49 -18.89
CA SER A 1 2.83 0.11 -18.93
C SER A 1 2.34 -0.15 -17.51
N ARG A 2 1.03 0.00 -17.25
CA ARG A 2 0.43 -0.28 -15.92
C ARG A 2 0.68 -1.73 -15.48
N VAL A 3 0.61 -2.66 -16.42
CA VAL A 3 0.88 -4.09 -16.16
C VAL A 3 2.33 -4.29 -15.66
N ALA A 4 3.31 -3.66 -16.31
CA ALA A 4 4.69 -3.75 -15.88
C ALA A 4 4.90 -3.22 -14.46
N TYR A 5 4.22 -2.14 -14.08
CA TYR A 5 4.26 -1.61 -12.71
C TYR A 5 3.62 -2.58 -11.70
N GLY A 6 2.46 -3.16 -12.02
CA GLY A 6 1.83 -4.18 -11.17
C GLY A 6 2.73 -5.41 -10.97
N LEU A 7 3.38 -5.89 -12.04
CA LEU A 7 4.34 -6.99 -11.95
C LEU A 7 5.56 -6.65 -11.11
N GLN A 8 6.06 -5.40 -11.19
CA GLN A 8 7.17 -4.94 -10.34
C GLN A 8 6.77 -4.90 -8.86
N LEU A 9 5.56 -4.41 -8.53
CA LEU A 9 5.05 -4.42 -7.16
C LEU A 9 4.89 -5.84 -6.64
N PHE A 10 4.32 -6.74 -7.44
CA PHE A 10 4.16 -8.14 -7.07
C PHE A 10 5.51 -8.82 -6.83
N ALA A 11 6.46 -8.65 -7.75
CA ALA A 11 7.81 -9.20 -7.59
C ALA A 11 8.50 -8.65 -6.33
N LEU A 12 8.36 -7.35 -6.05
CA LEU A 12 8.87 -6.74 -4.83
C LEU A 12 8.21 -7.34 -3.58
N ALA A 13 6.89 -7.53 -3.59
CA ALA A 13 6.17 -8.15 -2.48
C ALA A 13 6.69 -9.56 -2.20
N VAL A 14 6.88 -10.39 -3.23
CA VAL A 14 7.43 -11.74 -3.09
C VAL A 14 8.86 -11.73 -2.56
N VAL A 15 9.73 -10.85 -3.08
CA VAL A 15 11.12 -10.73 -2.61
C VAL A 15 11.19 -10.25 -1.15
N CYS A 16 10.29 -9.37 -0.74
CA CYS A 16 10.26 -8.83 0.62
C CYS A 16 9.65 -9.78 1.66
N GLU A 17 8.99 -10.88 1.25
CA GLU A 17 8.33 -11.78 2.19
C GLU A 17 9.33 -12.44 3.14
N VAL A 18 10.39 -13.04 2.62
CA VAL A 18 11.42 -13.69 3.44
C VAL A 18 12.10 -12.73 4.43
N PRO A 19 12.60 -11.54 4.03
CA PRO A 19 13.11 -10.55 4.97
C PRO A 19 12.08 -10.10 6.01
N TYR A 20 10.81 -9.97 5.62
CA TYR A 20 9.73 -9.58 6.52
C TYR A 20 9.47 -10.66 7.58
N ASP A 21 9.34 -11.91 7.18
CA ASP A 21 9.12 -13.03 8.10
C ASP A 21 10.29 -13.18 9.08
N LEU A 22 11.52 -13.07 8.60
CA LEU A 22 12.71 -13.07 9.45
C LEU A 22 12.71 -11.93 10.48
N ALA A 23 12.26 -10.74 10.09
CA ALA A 23 12.22 -9.58 10.97
C ALA A 23 11.08 -9.64 12.00
N THR A 24 9.94 -10.25 11.65
CA THR A 24 8.72 -10.22 12.48
C THR A 24 8.53 -11.49 13.32
N SER A 25 8.82 -12.66 12.76
CA SER A 25 8.62 -13.96 13.42
C SER A 25 9.90 -14.74 13.68
N GLY A 26 11.04 -14.30 13.13
CA GLY A 26 12.32 -15.01 13.20
C GLY A 26 12.38 -16.28 12.33
N LYS A 27 11.33 -16.56 11.55
CA LYS A 27 11.25 -17.70 10.64
C LYS A 27 11.54 -17.27 9.21
N THR A 28 12.05 -18.17 8.38
CA THR A 28 12.26 -17.90 6.95
C THR A 28 10.97 -17.88 6.14
N PHE A 29 9.91 -18.51 6.66
CA PHE A 29 8.58 -18.56 6.07
C PHE A 29 7.54 -18.58 7.17
N ASP A 30 6.65 -17.58 7.20
CA ASP A 30 5.53 -17.51 8.14
C ASP A 30 4.28 -17.02 7.42
N LEU A 31 3.31 -17.91 7.25
CA LEU A 31 2.02 -17.59 6.64
C LEU A 31 1.08 -16.84 7.59
N GLY A 32 1.53 -16.50 8.79
CA GLY A 32 0.73 -15.80 9.81
C GLY A 32 0.42 -14.34 9.47
N SER A 33 1.30 -13.69 8.71
CA SER A 33 1.09 -12.32 8.17
C SER A 33 1.89 -12.15 6.89
N GLN A 34 1.41 -11.28 5.99
CA GLN A 34 2.11 -10.93 4.75
C GLN A 34 2.74 -9.53 4.87
N ASN A 35 3.81 -9.27 4.12
CA ASN A 35 4.46 -7.97 4.17
C ASN A 35 3.56 -6.85 3.60
N PRO A 36 3.73 -5.57 4.06
CA PRO A 36 2.92 -4.43 3.63
C PRO A 36 2.93 -4.13 2.13
N VAL A 37 3.93 -4.61 1.37
CA VAL A 37 4.01 -4.38 -0.08
C VAL A 37 2.87 -5.12 -0.81
N PHE A 38 2.38 -6.24 -0.26
CA PHE A 38 1.16 -6.88 -0.78
C PHE A 38 -0.05 -5.96 -0.66
N GLY A 39 -0.16 -5.16 0.41
CA GLY A 39 -1.21 -4.14 0.52
C GLY A 39 -1.16 -3.08 -0.58
N LEU A 40 0.05 -2.61 -0.94
CA LEU A 40 0.24 -1.72 -2.09
C LEU A 40 -0.16 -2.40 -3.40
N PHE A 41 0.19 -3.66 -3.59
CA PHE A 41 -0.19 -4.44 -4.77
C PHE A 41 -1.70 -4.61 -4.86
N VAL A 42 -2.37 -5.00 -3.77
CA VAL A 42 -3.84 -5.15 -3.70
C VAL A 42 -4.52 -3.81 -4.00
N ALA A 43 -4.07 -2.71 -3.38
CA ALA A 43 -4.59 -1.38 -3.65
C ALA A 43 -4.45 -1.01 -5.14
N PHE A 44 -3.30 -1.28 -5.75
CA PHE A 44 -3.07 -1.06 -7.18
C PHE A 44 -4.04 -1.88 -8.05
N VAL A 45 -4.21 -3.17 -7.76
CA VAL A 45 -5.12 -4.05 -8.51
C VAL A 45 -6.56 -3.58 -8.39
N VAL A 46 -7.01 -3.24 -7.17
CA VAL A 46 -8.37 -2.72 -6.93
C VAL A 46 -8.60 -1.43 -7.70
N LEU A 47 -7.66 -0.49 -7.68
CA LEU A 47 -7.80 0.77 -8.43
C LEU A 47 -7.80 0.56 -9.95
N ALA A 48 -6.93 -0.31 -10.47
CA ALA A 48 -6.87 -0.62 -11.90
C ALA A 48 -8.15 -1.32 -12.38
N ALA A 49 -8.65 -2.30 -11.60
CA ALA A 49 -9.89 -2.99 -11.90
C ALA A 49 -11.11 -2.05 -11.86
N ARG A 50 -11.15 -1.10 -10.90
CA ARG A 50 -12.22 -0.08 -10.85
C ARG A 50 -12.20 0.88 -12.04
N GLU A 51 -11.03 1.25 -12.54
CA GLU A 51 -10.92 2.05 -13.77
C GLU A 51 -11.49 1.26 -14.96
N TRP A 52 -11.08 0.00 -15.11
CA TRP A 52 -11.59 -0.87 -16.17
C TRP A 52 -13.11 -1.04 -16.11
N VAL A 53 -13.66 -1.32 -14.91
CA VAL A 53 -15.13 -1.36 -14.69
C VAL A 53 -15.79 -0.04 -15.08
N GLY A 54 -15.13 1.09 -14.76
CA GLY A 54 -15.61 2.42 -15.08
C GLY A 54 -15.75 2.70 -16.58
N GLU A 55 -14.94 2.04 -17.41
CA GLU A 55 -14.94 2.18 -18.88
C GLU A 55 -15.93 1.23 -19.56
N HIS A 56 -16.23 0.06 -18.95
CA HIS A 56 -16.99 -1.01 -19.61
C HIS A 56 -18.43 -1.17 -19.14
N TYR A 57 -18.81 -0.61 -17.98
CA TYR A 57 -20.13 -0.81 -17.39
C TYR A 57 -20.93 0.48 -17.19
N GLN A 58 -22.26 0.34 -17.26
CA GLN A 58 -23.20 1.43 -16.99
C GLN A 58 -23.25 1.81 -15.49
N LYS A 59 -23.76 3.00 -15.19
CA LYS A 59 -23.69 3.67 -13.89
C LYS A 59 -24.04 2.77 -12.68
N ALA A 60 -25.11 2.01 -12.72
CA ALA A 60 -25.53 1.15 -11.62
C ALA A 60 -24.56 -0.05 -11.40
N MET A 61 -24.21 -0.76 -12.48
CA MET A 61 -23.27 -1.87 -12.43
C MET A 61 -21.85 -1.40 -12.07
N LYS A 62 -21.44 -0.24 -12.56
CA LYS A 62 -20.15 0.38 -12.21
C LYS A 62 -20.03 0.58 -10.69
N VAL A 63 -21.07 1.09 -10.03
CA VAL A 63 -21.06 1.27 -8.57
C VAL A 63 -21.00 -0.08 -7.88
N ALA A 64 -21.86 -1.01 -8.25
CA ALA A 64 -21.91 -2.35 -7.65
C ALA A 64 -20.56 -3.09 -7.73
N PHE A 65 -19.97 -3.17 -8.94
CA PHE A 65 -18.66 -3.80 -9.12
C PHE A 65 -17.53 -3.03 -8.43
N SER A 66 -17.57 -1.71 -8.40
CA SER A 66 -16.57 -0.93 -7.68
C SER A 66 -16.61 -1.18 -6.18
N VAL A 67 -17.80 -1.30 -5.59
CA VAL A 67 -17.96 -1.65 -4.18
C VAL A 67 -17.47 -3.07 -3.92
N LEU A 68 -17.87 -4.03 -4.78
CA LEU A 68 -17.44 -5.42 -4.67
C LEU A 68 -15.90 -5.54 -4.70
N LEU A 69 -15.23 -4.85 -5.63
CA LEU A 69 -13.77 -4.87 -5.72
C LEU A 69 -13.09 -4.32 -4.47
N VAL A 70 -13.63 -3.23 -3.88
CA VAL A 70 -13.10 -2.70 -2.63
C VAL A 70 -13.32 -3.68 -1.47
N VAL A 71 -14.49 -4.29 -1.37
CA VAL A 71 -14.78 -5.29 -0.33
C VAL A 71 -13.85 -6.49 -0.46
N VAL A 72 -13.64 -7.01 -1.68
CA VAL A 72 -12.71 -8.12 -1.93
C VAL A 72 -11.29 -7.74 -1.55
N GLY A 73 -10.82 -6.53 -1.90
CA GLY A 73 -9.50 -6.04 -1.50
C GLY A 73 -9.34 -5.93 0.02
N LEU A 74 -10.34 -5.38 0.71
CA LEU A 74 -10.34 -5.31 2.17
C LEU A 74 -10.35 -6.70 2.82
N LEU A 75 -11.15 -7.64 2.30
CA LEU A 75 -11.16 -9.01 2.78
C LEU A 75 -9.80 -9.69 2.58
N TRP A 76 -9.15 -9.46 1.44
CA TRP A 76 -7.79 -9.94 1.22
C TRP A 76 -6.84 -9.43 2.30
N ASP A 77 -6.78 -8.12 2.49
CA ASP A 77 -5.88 -7.48 3.46
C ASP A 77 -6.13 -7.93 4.91
N LEU A 78 -7.40 -8.16 5.26
CA LEU A 78 -7.79 -8.58 6.61
C LEU A 78 -7.58 -10.09 6.85
N LEU A 79 -7.99 -10.95 5.92
CA LEU A 79 -7.91 -12.40 6.06
C LEU A 79 -6.48 -12.90 5.99
N LEU A 80 -5.68 -12.33 5.08
CA LEU A 80 -4.26 -12.69 4.94
C LEU A 80 -3.35 -11.85 5.85
N ARG A 81 -3.93 -11.00 6.71
CA ARG A 81 -3.19 -10.17 7.68
C ARG A 81 -2.04 -9.42 7.04
N VAL A 82 -2.33 -8.68 5.95
CA VAL A 82 -1.33 -7.92 5.21
C VAL A 82 -0.75 -6.81 6.07
N GLY A 83 0.53 -6.91 6.40
CA GLY A 83 1.22 -6.06 7.35
C GLY A 83 0.87 -6.33 8.81
N LEU A 84 1.64 -5.75 9.71
CA LEU A 84 1.35 -5.79 11.15
C LEU A 84 0.01 -5.11 11.44
N ARG A 85 -0.74 -5.68 12.37
CA ARG A 85 -1.99 -5.08 12.83
C ARG A 85 -1.65 -3.81 13.62
N GLN A 86 -2.08 -2.68 13.11
CA GLN A 86 -1.99 -1.41 13.80
C GLN A 86 -3.36 -1.03 14.34
N HIS A 87 -3.47 -0.99 15.66
CA HIS A 87 -4.68 -0.62 16.39
C HIS A 87 -5.92 -1.39 15.92
N MET A 88 -6.74 -0.82 15.03
CA MET A 88 -8.02 -1.42 14.61
C MET A 88 -7.93 -2.19 13.28
N MET A 89 -6.95 -1.88 12.42
CA MET A 89 -6.85 -2.44 11.06
C MET A 89 -5.44 -2.90 10.73
N SER A 90 -5.31 -3.78 9.72
CA SER A 90 -4.02 -4.13 9.11
C SER A 90 -3.47 -2.98 8.27
N ILE A 91 -2.15 -2.90 8.13
CA ILE A 91 -1.48 -1.89 7.29
C ILE A 91 -2.00 -1.95 5.85
N GLY A 92 -2.28 -3.15 5.31
CA GLY A 92 -2.84 -3.31 3.97
C GLY A 92 -4.18 -2.59 3.82
N ALA A 93 -5.13 -2.82 4.73
CA ALA A 93 -6.44 -2.16 4.71
C ALA A 93 -6.33 -0.62 4.84
N VAL A 94 -5.42 -0.13 5.68
CA VAL A 94 -5.13 1.32 5.79
C VAL A 94 -4.55 1.85 4.48
N THR A 95 -3.64 1.13 3.85
CA THR A 95 -3.05 1.49 2.54
C THR A 95 -4.11 1.57 1.45
N LEU A 96 -5.02 0.59 1.39
CA LEU A 96 -6.15 0.62 0.45
C LEU A 96 -7.06 1.82 0.71
N GLY A 97 -7.33 2.14 1.98
CA GLY A 97 -8.11 3.33 2.36
C GLY A 97 -7.49 4.62 1.84
N PHE A 98 -6.20 4.84 2.08
CA PHE A 98 -5.48 6.01 1.55
C PHE A 98 -5.49 6.05 0.02
N ALA A 99 -5.23 4.91 -0.65
CA ALA A 99 -5.24 4.83 -2.11
C ALA A 99 -6.61 5.22 -2.70
N LEU A 100 -7.70 4.82 -2.04
CA LEU A 100 -9.06 5.21 -2.42
C LEU A 100 -9.31 6.71 -2.21
N ILE A 101 -8.92 7.27 -1.06
CA ILE A 101 -9.07 8.70 -0.77
C ILE A 101 -8.34 9.52 -1.83
N PHE A 102 -7.06 9.25 -2.05
CA PHE A 102 -6.25 9.97 -3.03
C PHE A 102 -6.80 9.84 -4.46
N LYS A 103 -7.30 8.67 -4.84
CA LYS A 103 -7.86 8.46 -6.18
C LYS A 103 -9.21 9.13 -6.38
N LEU A 104 -10.12 9.02 -5.40
CA LEU A 104 -11.49 9.53 -5.51
C LEU A 104 -11.55 11.05 -5.36
N MET A 105 -10.69 11.61 -4.52
CA MET A 105 -10.71 13.05 -4.19
C MET A 105 -9.61 13.84 -4.93
N ARG A 106 -8.93 13.24 -5.90
CA ARG A 106 -7.81 13.86 -6.64
C ARG A 106 -8.11 15.26 -7.19
N GLN A 107 -9.38 15.54 -7.52
CA GLN A 107 -9.80 16.85 -8.06
C GLN A 107 -9.97 17.92 -6.97
N TYR A 108 -10.02 17.53 -5.70
CA TYR A 108 -10.28 18.41 -4.55
C TYR A 108 -9.15 18.29 -3.54
N GLU A 109 -8.02 18.92 -3.82
CA GLU A 109 -6.78 18.76 -3.04
C GLU A 109 -6.99 19.02 -1.55
N ASN A 110 -7.60 20.15 -1.17
CA ASN A 110 -7.81 20.49 0.24
C ASN A 110 -8.70 19.45 0.96
N SER A 111 -9.80 19.04 0.32
CA SER A 111 -10.69 18.02 0.89
C SER A 111 -10.03 16.66 0.96
N MET A 112 -9.22 16.31 -0.04
CA MET A 112 -8.42 15.09 -0.07
C MET A 112 -7.43 15.05 1.09
N MET A 113 -6.68 16.13 1.30
CA MET A 113 -5.70 16.24 2.38
C MET A 113 -6.36 16.21 3.76
N PHE A 114 -7.48 16.92 3.94
CA PHE A 114 -8.24 16.90 5.18
C PHE A 114 -8.78 15.50 5.49
N THR A 115 -9.41 14.85 4.50
CA THR A 115 -9.97 13.49 4.67
C THR A 115 -8.87 12.47 4.93
N ALA A 116 -7.76 12.53 4.19
CA ALA A 116 -6.61 11.64 4.40
C ALA A 116 -5.95 11.89 5.77
N GLY A 117 -5.81 13.15 6.18
CA GLY A 117 -5.29 13.51 7.49
C GLY A 117 -6.17 13.01 8.64
N LEU A 118 -7.49 13.17 8.54
CA LEU A 118 -8.45 12.66 9.52
C LEU A 118 -8.43 11.13 9.58
N PHE A 119 -8.43 10.46 8.42
CA PHE A 119 -8.32 9.01 8.33
C PHE A 119 -7.01 8.52 8.96
N GLY A 120 -5.88 9.16 8.65
CA GLY A 120 -4.57 8.86 9.25
C GLY A 120 -4.53 9.06 10.75
N ALA A 121 -5.15 10.14 11.26
CA ALA A 121 -5.21 10.43 12.70
C ALA A 121 -6.04 9.37 13.45
N VAL A 122 -7.14 8.90 12.87
CA VAL A 122 -7.97 7.84 13.46
C VAL A 122 -7.26 6.48 13.45
N MET A 123 -6.52 6.18 12.38
CA MET A 123 -5.80 4.91 12.26
C MET A 123 -4.51 4.90 13.09
N MET A 124 -3.67 5.92 12.97
CA MET A 124 -2.50 6.24 13.81
C MET A 124 -1.95 7.61 13.44
N ILE A 125 -1.29 8.29 14.37
CA ILE A 125 -0.70 9.62 14.12
C ILE A 125 0.34 9.59 12.98
N THR A 126 1.15 8.53 12.89
CA THR A 126 2.24 8.42 11.91
C THR A 126 1.78 8.51 10.45
N PRO A 127 0.71 7.80 9.99
CA PRO A 127 0.17 7.98 8.65
C PRO A 127 -0.35 9.39 8.39
N GLY A 128 -0.92 10.05 9.41
CA GLY A 128 -1.37 11.44 9.31
C GLY A 128 -0.22 12.42 9.02
N VAL A 129 0.93 12.23 9.64
CA VAL A 129 2.15 13.02 9.34
C VAL A 129 2.59 12.82 7.88
N GLY A 130 2.50 11.58 7.35
CA GLY A 130 2.81 11.29 5.94
C GLY A 130 1.98 12.12 4.95
N VAL A 131 0.72 12.41 5.27
CA VAL A 131 -0.16 13.25 4.43
C VAL A 131 0.39 14.67 4.28
N ALA A 132 1.00 15.23 5.33
CA ALA A 132 1.62 16.55 5.26
C ALA A 132 2.77 16.60 4.23
N PHE A 133 3.58 15.55 4.12
CA PHE A 133 4.62 15.48 3.11
C PHE A 133 4.05 15.41 1.68
N VAL A 134 2.92 14.73 1.47
CA VAL A 134 2.24 14.70 0.17
C VAL A 134 1.72 16.10 -0.21
N HIS A 135 1.26 16.89 0.76
CA HIS A 135 0.80 18.26 0.51
C HIS A 135 1.94 19.19 0.05
N TYR A 136 3.17 18.95 0.51
CA TYR A 136 4.35 19.74 0.08
C TYR A 136 4.97 19.24 -1.24
N ASP A 137 4.41 18.20 -1.87
CA ASP A 137 4.90 17.73 -3.18
C ASP A 137 4.66 18.81 -4.25
N ASN A 138 5.74 19.20 -4.92
CA ASN A 138 5.72 20.20 -5.99
C ASN A 138 5.51 19.58 -7.39
N GLY A 139 5.19 18.29 -7.47
CA GLY A 139 5.01 17.54 -8.71
C GLY A 139 6.28 17.35 -9.54
N ARG A 140 7.45 17.72 -9.01
CA ARG A 140 8.74 17.57 -9.70
C ARG A 140 9.53 16.41 -9.11
N LEU A 141 9.97 15.49 -9.96
CA LEU A 141 10.93 14.46 -9.56
C LEU A 141 12.27 15.12 -9.27
N GLY A 142 12.73 15.08 -8.01
CA GLY A 142 13.96 15.70 -7.56
C GLY A 142 15.21 15.16 -8.27
N TYR A 143 15.29 13.85 -8.47
CA TYR A 143 16.42 13.18 -9.10
C TYR A 143 15.96 12.28 -10.25
N LYS A 144 16.48 12.47 -11.48
CA LYS A 144 16.02 11.78 -12.70
C LYS A 144 16.99 10.71 -13.21
N HIS A 145 17.82 10.13 -12.36
CA HIS A 145 18.66 9.02 -12.79
C HIS A 145 17.84 7.72 -12.92
N SER A 146 18.12 6.94 -13.97
CA SER A 146 17.41 5.68 -14.26
C SER A 146 17.56 4.62 -13.16
N TRP A 147 18.64 4.67 -12.38
CA TRP A 147 18.92 3.76 -11.28
C TRP A 147 18.23 4.15 -9.95
N THR A 148 17.78 5.39 -9.78
CA THR A 148 17.18 5.88 -8.52
C THR A 148 15.98 5.04 -8.09
N LYS A 149 15.14 4.61 -9.03
CA LYS A 149 14.01 3.72 -8.74
C LYS A 149 14.45 2.40 -8.10
N TRP A 150 15.59 1.85 -8.50
CA TRP A 150 16.10 0.59 -7.95
C TRP A 150 16.60 0.74 -6.52
N VAL A 151 17.14 1.92 -6.17
CA VAL A 151 17.49 2.24 -4.79
C VAL A 151 16.26 2.21 -3.89
N PHE A 152 15.16 2.83 -4.32
CA PHE A 152 13.91 2.81 -3.56
C PHE A 152 13.34 1.40 -3.43
N TYR A 153 13.41 0.58 -4.48
CA TYR A 153 12.98 -0.82 -4.39
C TYR A 153 13.86 -1.67 -3.48
N ALA A 154 15.16 -1.40 -3.43
CA ALA A 154 16.10 -2.12 -2.57
C ALA A 154 16.05 -1.66 -1.10
N LEU A 155 15.64 -0.41 -0.85
CA LEU A 155 15.66 0.19 0.49
C LEU A 155 14.81 -0.61 1.50
N TYR A 156 13.61 -0.97 1.11
CA TYR A 156 12.69 -1.68 2.01
C TYR A 156 13.20 -3.06 2.42
N PRO A 157 13.57 -3.99 1.50
CA PRO A 157 14.12 -5.28 1.90
C PRO A 157 15.43 -5.15 2.69
N ILE A 158 16.28 -4.15 2.39
CA ILE A 158 17.53 -3.91 3.16
C ILE A 158 17.20 -3.53 4.60
N ILE A 159 16.25 -2.62 4.84
CA ILE A 159 15.81 -2.24 6.19
C ILE A 159 15.28 -3.46 6.94
N LEU A 160 14.47 -4.32 6.30
CA LEU A 160 13.95 -5.53 6.92
C LEU A 160 15.06 -6.51 7.30
N ILE A 161 16.08 -6.68 6.46
CA ILE A 161 17.24 -7.52 6.76
C ILE A 161 18.00 -6.97 7.97
N ILE A 162 18.22 -5.64 8.03
CA ILE A 162 18.87 -5.00 9.17
C ILE A 162 18.06 -5.25 10.46
N CYS A 163 16.72 -5.07 10.40
CA CYS A 163 15.84 -5.35 11.53
C CYS A 163 15.92 -6.82 11.98
N ALA A 164 15.95 -7.76 11.03
CA ALA A 164 16.08 -9.18 11.34
C ALA A 164 17.42 -9.51 12.04
N PHE A 165 18.51 -8.88 11.61
CA PHE A 165 19.80 -9.02 12.29
C PHE A 165 19.77 -8.42 13.70
N CYS A 166 19.23 -7.22 13.87
CA CYS A 166 19.11 -6.58 15.19
C CYS A 166 18.25 -7.43 16.15
N ALA A 167 17.15 -8.02 15.66
CA ALA A 167 16.29 -8.87 16.46
C ALA A 167 16.96 -10.18 16.92
N LYS A 168 17.98 -10.66 16.19
CA LYS A 168 18.76 -11.84 16.59
C LYS A 168 19.86 -11.53 17.62
N LEU A 169 20.25 -10.26 17.72
CA LEU A 169 21.32 -9.81 18.63
C LEU A 169 20.76 -9.33 19.97
N ALA A 170 19.46 -9.06 20.05
CA ALA A 170 18.74 -8.68 21.27
C ALA A 170 18.18 -9.89 22.01
#